data_77ac863f7d80e86241a54545f704eb9a
#
_entry.id   77ac863f7d80e86241a54545f704eb9a
#
_cell.length_a   1.000
_cell.length_b   1.000
_cell.length_c   1.000
_cell.angle_alpha   90.00
_cell.angle_beta   90.00
_cell.angle_gamma   90.00
#
_symmetry.space_group_name_H-M   'P 1'
#
loop_
_entity.id
_entity.type
_entity.pdbx_description
1 polymer ?
#
loop_
_entity_poly.entity_id
_entity_poly.type
_entity_poly.pdbx_seq_one_letter_code
_entity_poly.pdbx_strand_id
1 'polypeptide(L)'
;MKNHRSKILFWVLVWGLGIIGQLCWNIENQWFNTFVYAKIAKDPTIISWMVAISAIATTISTFLFGTLSDRRGKRKPFMAIGYILWGIFTILFGTTEFITHGSPSADASLVMMAGTAVVLADALMSFFGSMGNDASFNAWLNDMMDEDNRGSIGAALATQPIIGTIIGTILGGILIGSDDNYMRLFIAFGGLAILFGVLSLFLVKDADNLMPNRQGSFLEQLFSAFDFKELLRHRELFWVFLVLTVYFIAFNVYYPHVGNYMIYYLGFSADAIGIIQGIALILGMFSVIPASRLLNRNRFVLAASIAIVLSIIGVGLLGIFGRPQYIDPSTILNPPLLIGLFFFGCGYIMFMQVTSVWMKQLFPEESKGQFEGFRIVFFVLIPWIVSPFIANPIIKNNGEILDANGLTAYLPTHVLFLVSTLLILLTFVPLFFAAKLRKGETK
;
A
#
# COMPACT_ATOMS: atom_id res chain seq x y z
N MET A 1 -17.23 -24.53 -14.32
CA MET A 1 -18.01 -24.59 -13.04
C MET A 1 -19.47 -24.89 -13.37
N LYS A 2 -19.91 -26.15 -13.18
CA LYS A 2 -21.24 -26.61 -13.67
C LYS A 2 -22.44 -26.32 -12.73
N ASN A 3 -22.23 -25.81 -11.51
CA ASN A 3 -23.33 -25.58 -10.55
C ASN A 3 -23.42 -24.12 -10.15
N HIS A 4 -24.61 -23.54 -10.18
CA HIS A 4 -24.90 -22.13 -9.83
C HIS A 4 -24.41 -21.77 -8.41
N ARG A 5 -24.61 -22.64 -7.42
CA ARG A 5 -24.11 -22.45 -6.05
C ARG A 5 -22.57 -22.36 -5.97
N SER A 6 -21.86 -23.12 -6.80
CA SER A 6 -20.39 -23.07 -6.88
C SER A 6 -19.90 -21.75 -7.45
N LYS A 7 -20.62 -21.16 -8.42
CA LYS A 7 -20.29 -19.84 -8.98
C LYS A 7 -20.51 -18.72 -7.96
N ILE A 8 -21.60 -18.73 -7.23
CA ILE A 8 -21.87 -17.74 -6.19
C ILE A 8 -20.80 -17.81 -5.10
N LEU A 9 -20.50 -19.01 -4.58
CA LEU A 9 -19.45 -19.18 -3.56
C LEU A 9 -18.09 -18.66 -4.03
N PHE A 10 -17.70 -18.96 -5.27
CA PHE A 10 -16.47 -18.44 -5.85
C PHE A 10 -16.40 -16.91 -5.79
N TRP A 11 -17.46 -16.21 -6.25
CA TRP A 11 -17.46 -14.74 -6.21
C TRP A 11 -17.52 -14.16 -4.80
N VAL A 12 -18.20 -14.81 -3.87
CA VAL A 12 -18.19 -14.44 -2.45
C VAL A 12 -16.75 -14.53 -1.88
N LEU A 13 -16.01 -15.57 -2.24
CA LEU A 13 -14.60 -15.72 -1.81
C LEU A 13 -13.69 -14.70 -2.50
N VAL A 14 -13.87 -14.46 -3.81
CA VAL A 14 -13.08 -13.45 -4.55
C VAL A 14 -13.23 -12.07 -3.90
N TRP A 15 -14.48 -11.63 -3.68
CA TRP A 15 -14.72 -10.32 -3.07
C TRP A 15 -14.41 -10.29 -1.59
N GLY A 16 -14.77 -11.31 -0.84
CA GLY A 16 -14.54 -11.38 0.60
C GLY A 16 -13.07 -11.36 0.96
N LEU A 17 -12.28 -12.32 0.44
CA LEU A 17 -10.84 -12.38 0.70
C LEU A 17 -10.11 -11.16 0.14
N GLY A 18 -10.45 -10.74 -1.08
CA GLY A 18 -9.81 -9.58 -1.68
C GLY A 18 -10.05 -8.29 -0.90
N ILE A 19 -11.30 -7.98 -0.51
CA ILE A 19 -11.60 -6.78 0.28
C ILE A 19 -10.95 -6.85 1.66
N ILE A 20 -11.03 -7.98 2.37
CA ILE A 20 -10.38 -8.13 3.69
C ILE A 20 -8.86 -7.94 3.58
N GLY A 21 -8.22 -8.50 2.55
CA GLY A 21 -6.80 -8.27 2.32
C GLY A 21 -6.47 -6.78 2.12
N GLN A 22 -7.26 -6.07 1.31
CA GLN A 22 -7.05 -4.64 1.07
C GLN A 22 -7.38 -3.77 2.29
N LEU A 23 -8.35 -4.17 3.12
CA LEU A 23 -8.62 -3.54 4.41
C LEU A 23 -7.42 -3.65 5.35
N CYS A 24 -6.86 -4.85 5.50
CA CYS A 24 -5.70 -5.08 6.36
C CYS A 24 -4.49 -4.27 5.89
N TRP A 25 -4.19 -4.23 4.58
CA TRP A 25 -3.13 -3.38 4.03
C TRP A 25 -3.37 -1.88 4.26
N ASN A 26 -4.62 -1.41 4.14
CA ASN A 26 -4.94 -0.01 4.42
C ASN A 26 -4.70 0.35 5.89
N ILE A 27 -5.11 -0.51 6.81
CA ILE A 27 -4.96 -0.30 8.25
C ILE A 27 -3.49 -0.23 8.64
N GLU A 28 -2.66 -1.13 8.12
CA GLU A 28 -1.21 -1.10 8.31
C GLU A 28 -0.62 0.21 7.81
N ASN A 29 -0.90 0.57 6.57
CA ASN A 29 -0.29 1.75 5.94
C ASN A 29 -0.73 3.08 6.58
N GLN A 30 -1.88 3.13 7.23
CA GLN A 30 -2.43 4.36 7.79
C GLN A 30 -2.50 4.36 9.31
N TRP A 31 -3.22 3.41 9.90
CA TRP A 31 -3.59 3.45 11.30
C TRP A 31 -2.52 2.90 12.25
N PHE A 32 -1.63 2.03 11.79
CA PHE A 32 -0.47 1.60 12.58
C PHE A 32 0.47 2.76 12.89
N ASN A 33 0.67 3.65 11.92
CA ASN A 33 1.52 4.82 12.10
C ASN A 33 0.95 5.82 13.11
N THR A 34 -0.37 5.99 13.14
CA THR A 34 -1.04 6.84 14.14
C THR A 34 -1.05 6.19 15.53
N PHE A 35 -1.20 4.87 15.60
CA PHE A 35 -1.08 4.10 16.84
C PHE A 35 0.30 4.29 17.49
N VAL A 36 1.39 4.23 16.73
CA VAL A 36 2.74 4.46 17.25
C VAL A 36 2.85 5.82 17.93
N TYR A 37 2.32 6.87 17.31
CA TYR A 37 2.34 8.23 17.87
C TYR A 37 1.42 8.37 19.09
N ALA A 38 0.26 7.72 19.06
CA ALA A 38 -0.71 7.80 20.15
C ALA A 38 -0.28 7.02 21.39
N LYS A 39 0.37 5.86 21.22
CA LYS A 39 0.56 4.86 22.26
C LYS A 39 2.01 4.57 22.65
N ILE A 40 2.96 4.78 21.74
CA ILE A 40 4.37 4.38 21.94
C ILE A 40 5.27 5.60 22.10
N ALA A 41 5.47 6.37 21.01
CA ALA A 41 6.26 7.59 21.01
C ALA A 41 5.98 8.42 19.76
N LYS A 42 6.05 9.75 19.90
CA LYS A 42 5.96 10.67 18.75
C LYS A 42 7.33 10.84 18.08
N ASP A 43 7.90 9.72 17.65
CA ASP A 43 9.20 9.67 16.97
C ASP A 43 9.06 8.96 15.59
N PRO A 44 9.36 9.66 14.48
CA PRO A 44 9.28 9.11 13.14
C PRO A 44 10.28 7.97 12.88
N THR A 45 11.29 7.81 13.73
CA THR A 45 12.30 6.74 13.60
C THR A 45 11.67 5.36 13.73
N ILE A 46 10.71 5.18 14.65
CA ILE A 46 10.01 3.90 14.84
C ILE A 46 9.22 3.55 13.57
N ILE A 47 8.47 4.53 13.02
CA ILE A 47 7.73 4.36 11.77
C ILE A 47 8.68 4.03 10.62
N SER A 48 9.82 4.70 10.55
CA SER A 48 10.82 4.47 9.49
C SER A 48 11.31 3.02 9.47
N TRP A 49 11.65 2.47 10.63
CA TRP A 49 12.06 1.07 10.76
C TRP A 49 10.92 0.10 10.51
N MET A 50 9.74 0.39 11.03
CA MET A 50 8.52 -0.41 10.83
C MET A 50 8.25 -0.59 9.33
N VAL A 51 8.13 0.51 8.61
CA VAL A 51 7.85 0.54 7.18
C VAL A 51 8.94 -0.16 6.34
N ALA A 52 10.22 0.10 6.62
CA ALA A 52 11.32 -0.50 5.86
C ALA A 52 11.42 -2.03 6.07
N ILE A 53 11.31 -2.49 7.33
CA ILE A 53 11.41 -3.92 7.65
C ILE A 53 10.19 -4.69 7.14
N SER A 54 9.00 -4.10 7.26
CA SER A 54 7.74 -4.64 6.72
C SER A 54 7.82 -4.82 5.19
N ALA A 55 8.35 -3.84 4.45
CA ALA A 55 8.55 -3.97 3.01
C ALA A 55 9.52 -5.10 2.62
N ILE A 56 10.59 -5.28 3.39
CA ILE A 56 11.52 -6.41 3.22
C ILE A 56 10.80 -7.73 3.50
N ALA A 57 10.08 -7.82 4.62
CA ALA A 57 9.34 -9.02 5.02
C ALA A 57 8.28 -9.41 3.98
N THR A 58 7.50 -8.45 3.50
CA THR A 58 6.51 -8.61 2.42
C THR A 58 7.15 -9.15 1.15
N THR A 59 8.26 -8.54 0.72
CA THR A 59 8.97 -8.94 -0.51
C THR A 59 9.49 -10.38 -0.38
N ILE A 60 10.20 -10.69 0.71
CA ILE A 60 10.70 -12.05 0.96
C ILE A 60 9.56 -13.06 0.97
N SER A 61 8.47 -12.75 1.67
CA SER A 61 7.30 -13.62 1.78
C SER A 61 6.65 -13.90 0.43
N THR A 62 6.44 -12.87 -0.39
CA THR A 62 5.82 -13.01 -1.71
C THR A 62 6.60 -13.98 -2.59
N PHE A 63 7.92 -13.81 -2.67
CA PHE A 63 8.76 -14.70 -3.49
C PHE A 63 8.86 -16.10 -2.91
N LEU A 64 9.09 -16.20 -1.60
CA LEU A 64 9.22 -17.48 -0.89
C LEU A 64 7.95 -18.34 -1.05
N PHE A 65 6.80 -17.79 -0.70
CA PHE A 65 5.54 -18.54 -0.72
C PHE A 65 4.92 -18.63 -2.11
N GLY A 66 5.20 -17.69 -3.01
CA GLY A 66 4.90 -17.82 -4.43
C GLY A 66 5.56 -19.09 -4.98
N THR A 67 6.89 -19.18 -4.86
CA THR A 67 7.68 -20.35 -5.29
C THR A 67 7.25 -21.63 -4.58
N LEU A 68 7.03 -21.59 -3.26
CA LEU A 68 6.69 -22.77 -2.46
C LEU A 68 5.30 -23.31 -2.82
N SER A 69 4.32 -22.43 -3.05
CA SER A 69 2.97 -22.82 -3.45
C SER A 69 2.93 -23.39 -4.86
N ASP A 70 3.74 -22.85 -5.80
CA ASP A 70 3.91 -23.40 -7.15
C ASP A 70 4.51 -24.81 -7.12
N ARG A 71 5.58 -24.99 -6.34
CA ARG A 71 6.24 -26.31 -6.20
C ARG A 71 5.37 -27.36 -5.54
N ARG A 72 4.42 -26.94 -4.67
CA ARG A 72 3.46 -27.86 -4.04
C ARG A 72 2.19 -28.09 -4.86
N GLY A 73 1.90 -27.22 -5.83
CA GLY A 73 0.64 -27.22 -6.59
C GLY A 73 -0.56 -27.02 -5.69
N LYS A 74 -0.46 -26.12 -4.68
CA LYS A 74 -1.53 -25.85 -3.72
C LYS A 74 -1.46 -24.39 -3.28
N ARG A 75 -2.57 -23.66 -3.38
CA ARG A 75 -2.72 -22.28 -2.91
C ARG A 75 -3.44 -22.18 -1.58
N LYS A 76 -4.50 -22.98 -1.42
CA LYS A 76 -5.41 -22.97 -0.28
C LYS A 76 -4.70 -22.97 1.09
N PRO A 77 -3.75 -23.88 1.42
CA PRO A 77 -3.16 -23.93 2.76
C PRO A 77 -2.35 -22.67 3.07
N PHE A 78 -1.62 -22.12 2.09
CA PHE A 78 -0.84 -20.91 2.28
C PHE A 78 -1.73 -19.68 2.45
N MET A 79 -2.80 -19.59 1.67
CA MET A 79 -3.80 -18.52 1.78
C MET A 79 -4.47 -18.56 3.16
N ALA A 80 -4.98 -19.71 3.57
CA ALA A 80 -5.69 -19.84 4.83
C ALA A 80 -4.81 -19.55 6.06
N ILE A 81 -3.63 -20.17 6.12
CA ILE A 81 -2.67 -19.95 7.21
C ILE A 81 -2.19 -18.49 7.20
N GLY A 82 -1.93 -17.93 6.02
CA GLY A 82 -1.52 -16.53 5.86
C GLY A 82 -2.53 -15.57 6.48
N TYR A 83 -3.81 -15.67 6.13
CA TYR A 83 -4.86 -14.81 6.69
C TYR A 83 -5.06 -15.01 8.19
N ILE A 84 -4.99 -16.25 8.70
CA ILE A 84 -5.12 -16.53 10.14
C ILE A 84 -3.97 -15.86 10.91
N LEU A 85 -2.72 -16.07 10.47
CA LEU A 85 -1.56 -15.51 11.14
C LEU A 85 -1.49 -13.99 10.97
N TRP A 86 -1.89 -13.46 9.79
CA TRP A 86 -2.05 -12.03 9.59
C TRP A 86 -2.94 -11.40 10.66
N GLY A 87 -4.15 -11.95 10.86
CA GLY A 87 -5.08 -11.45 11.85
C GLY A 87 -4.56 -11.59 13.30
N ILE A 88 -3.89 -12.69 13.63
CA ILE A 88 -3.28 -12.87 14.95
C ILE A 88 -2.21 -11.79 15.19
N PHE A 89 -1.29 -11.58 14.26
CA PHE A 89 -0.24 -10.57 14.41
C PHE A 89 -0.78 -9.14 14.37
N THR A 90 -1.89 -8.88 13.65
CA THR A 90 -2.61 -7.59 13.74
C THR A 90 -3.09 -7.30 15.17
N ILE A 91 -3.69 -8.29 15.83
CA ILE A 91 -4.14 -8.13 17.23
C ILE A 91 -2.93 -7.99 18.18
N LEU A 92 -1.89 -8.81 17.96
CA LEU A 92 -0.66 -8.74 18.77
C LEU A 92 0.05 -7.39 18.61
N PHE A 93 0.03 -6.78 17.43
CA PHE A 93 0.55 -5.43 17.23
C PHE A 93 -0.14 -4.44 18.18
N GLY A 94 -1.47 -4.47 18.29
CA GLY A 94 -2.22 -3.63 19.22
C GLY A 94 -1.82 -3.82 20.68
N THR A 95 -1.49 -5.05 21.10
CA THR A 95 -1.11 -5.32 22.51
C THR A 95 0.21 -4.67 22.92
N THR A 96 1.01 -4.18 21.97
CA THR A 96 2.27 -3.49 22.29
C THR A 96 2.07 -2.20 23.09
N GLU A 97 0.87 -1.58 23.06
CA GLU A 97 0.53 -0.43 23.90
C GLU A 97 0.65 -0.70 25.39
N PHE A 98 0.49 -1.96 25.82
CA PHE A 98 0.61 -2.31 27.25
C PHE A 98 2.04 -2.16 27.79
N ILE A 99 3.05 -2.17 26.91
CA ILE A 99 4.45 -1.95 27.29
C ILE A 99 4.66 -0.51 27.79
N THR A 100 3.98 0.45 27.17
CA THR A 100 4.03 1.88 27.52
C THR A 100 2.83 2.34 28.38
N HIS A 101 2.08 1.38 28.92
CA HIS A 101 0.86 1.67 29.72
C HIS A 101 -0.19 2.51 28.96
N GLY A 102 -0.26 2.34 27.64
CA GLY A 102 -1.28 2.96 26.76
C GLY A 102 -1.04 4.43 26.39
N SER A 103 0.13 4.98 26.72
CA SER A 103 0.49 6.36 26.40
C SER A 103 1.99 6.49 26.09
N PRO A 104 2.40 7.52 25.30
CA PRO A 104 3.81 7.79 25.09
C PRO A 104 4.58 7.94 26.40
N SER A 105 5.71 7.23 26.53
CA SER A 105 6.49 7.16 27.77
C SER A 105 7.72 8.07 27.73
N ALA A 106 8.11 8.58 28.92
CA ALA A 106 9.39 9.24 29.15
C ALA A 106 10.56 8.26 29.30
N ASP A 107 10.27 7.00 29.65
CA ASP A 107 11.28 5.98 29.83
C ASP A 107 11.78 5.45 28.49
N ALA A 108 13.03 5.82 28.15
CA ALA A 108 13.66 5.41 26.91
C ALA A 108 13.75 3.88 26.74
N SER A 109 13.83 3.12 27.84
CA SER A 109 13.89 1.67 27.78
C SER A 109 12.54 1.06 27.39
N LEU A 110 11.44 1.58 27.92
CA LEU A 110 10.09 1.17 27.55
C LEU A 110 9.78 1.55 26.11
N VAL A 111 10.16 2.76 25.67
CA VAL A 111 9.98 3.21 24.27
C VAL A 111 10.78 2.32 23.33
N MET A 112 12.03 1.99 23.66
CA MET A 112 12.85 1.10 22.82
C MET A 112 12.26 -0.31 22.75
N MET A 113 11.78 -0.86 23.89
CA MET A 113 11.16 -2.18 23.94
C MET A 113 9.85 -2.20 23.14
N ALA A 114 8.96 -1.22 23.33
CA ALA A 114 7.71 -1.10 22.61
C ALA A 114 7.95 -0.82 21.12
N GLY A 115 8.88 0.07 20.77
CA GLY A 115 9.29 0.35 19.40
C GLY A 115 9.81 -0.89 18.67
N THR A 116 10.63 -1.70 19.34
CA THR A 116 11.10 -2.97 18.80
C THR A 116 9.94 -3.96 18.62
N ALA A 117 9.03 -4.03 19.60
CA ALA A 117 7.88 -4.92 19.55
C ALA A 117 6.92 -4.58 18.39
N VAL A 118 6.64 -3.29 18.15
CA VAL A 118 5.79 -2.87 17.01
C VAL A 118 6.45 -3.20 15.68
N VAL A 119 7.75 -2.95 15.53
CA VAL A 119 8.50 -3.26 14.31
C VAL A 119 8.48 -4.76 14.01
N LEU A 120 8.69 -5.61 15.02
CA LEU A 120 8.66 -7.07 14.85
C LEU A 120 7.25 -7.59 14.58
N ALA A 121 6.24 -7.08 15.30
CA ALA A 121 4.85 -7.48 15.10
C ALA A 121 4.36 -7.11 13.70
N ASP A 122 4.68 -5.92 13.22
CA ASP A 122 4.37 -5.44 11.88
C ASP A 122 5.07 -6.27 10.80
N ALA A 123 6.37 -6.55 10.98
CA ALA A 123 7.13 -7.39 10.05
C ALA A 123 6.53 -8.82 9.92
N LEU A 124 6.12 -9.42 11.03
CA LEU A 124 5.49 -10.75 11.03
C LEU A 124 4.08 -10.68 10.43
N MET A 125 3.33 -9.64 10.76
CA MET A 125 2.01 -9.40 10.19
C MET A 125 2.10 -9.26 8.66
N SER A 126 2.97 -8.40 8.16
CA SER A 126 3.19 -8.18 6.72
C SER A 126 3.72 -9.43 6.02
N PHE A 127 4.60 -10.19 6.67
CA PHE A 127 5.11 -11.46 6.14
C PHE A 127 3.98 -12.47 5.90
N PHE A 128 3.09 -12.66 6.87
CA PHE A 128 1.97 -13.59 6.72
C PHE A 128 0.83 -13.03 5.88
N GLY A 129 0.61 -11.72 5.92
CA GLY A 129 -0.32 -11.03 5.03
C GLY A 129 0.04 -11.22 3.56
N SER A 130 1.31 -11.04 3.24
CA SER A 130 1.84 -11.24 1.89
C SER A 130 1.79 -12.72 1.47
N MET A 131 2.10 -13.67 2.38
CA MET A 131 1.90 -15.11 2.12
C MET A 131 0.45 -15.41 1.72
N GLY A 132 -0.52 -14.88 2.45
CA GLY A 132 -1.94 -15.13 2.22
C GLY A 132 -2.50 -14.42 1.01
N ASN A 133 -2.26 -13.11 0.90
CA ASN A 133 -2.87 -12.23 -0.10
C ASN A 133 -2.02 -12.11 -1.37
N ASP A 134 -0.78 -11.62 -1.27
CA ASP A 134 0.01 -11.30 -2.46
C ASP A 134 0.49 -12.53 -3.19
N ALA A 135 1.02 -13.51 -2.46
CA ALA A 135 1.53 -14.75 -3.06
C ALA A 135 0.43 -15.73 -3.41
N SER A 136 -0.50 -16.03 -2.46
CA SER A 136 -1.41 -17.17 -2.61
C SER A 136 -2.78 -16.81 -3.18
N PHE A 137 -3.41 -15.72 -2.71
CA PHE A 137 -4.72 -15.30 -3.21
C PHE A 137 -4.65 -14.82 -4.66
N ASN A 138 -3.68 -13.99 -5.01
CA ASN A 138 -3.50 -13.54 -6.39
C ASN A 138 -3.17 -14.71 -7.34
N ALA A 139 -2.32 -15.65 -6.90
CA ALA A 139 -2.01 -16.85 -7.68
C ALA A 139 -3.25 -17.74 -7.86
N TRP A 140 -4.04 -17.93 -6.78
CA TRP A 140 -5.30 -18.68 -6.84
C TRP A 140 -6.30 -18.06 -7.84
N LEU A 141 -6.43 -16.73 -7.85
CA LEU A 141 -7.27 -16.04 -8.84
C LEU A 141 -6.77 -16.28 -10.28
N ASN A 142 -5.46 -16.24 -10.50
CA ASN A 142 -4.87 -16.51 -11.81
C ASN A 142 -5.12 -17.96 -12.26
N ASP A 143 -4.98 -18.93 -11.33
CA ASP A 143 -5.24 -20.35 -11.60
C ASP A 143 -6.72 -20.65 -11.91
N MET A 144 -7.64 -19.81 -11.40
CA MET A 144 -9.09 -19.92 -11.61
C MET A 144 -9.61 -19.11 -12.80
N MET A 145 -8.73 -18.36 -13.49
CA MET A 145 -9.11 -17.60 -14.68
C MET A 145 -9.38 -18.50 -15.88
N ASP A 146 -10.50 -18.20 -16.54
CA ASP A 146 -10.88 -18.76 -17.85
C ASP A 146 -11.31 -17.64 -18.81
N GLU A 147 -11.64 -17.98 -20.06
CA GLU A 147 -12.06 -16.99 -21.07
C GLU A 147 -13.33 -16.23 -20.66
N ASP A 148 -14.24 -16.90 -19.91
CA ASP A 148 -15.52 -16.33 -19.52
C ASP A 148 -15.42 -15.38 -18.32
N ASN A 149 -14.44 -15.58 -17.41
CA ASN A 149 -14.37 -14.84 -16.15
C ASN A 149 -13.16 -13.88 -16.04
N ARG A 150 -12.18 -13.95 -16.96
CA ARG A 150 -10.97 -13.12 -16.95
C ARG A 150 -11.25 -11.63 -16.76
N GLY A 151 -12.23 -11.09 -17.51
CA GLY A 151 -12.62 -9.68 -17.40
C GLY A 151 -13.17 -9.32 -16.03
N SER A 152 -14.01 -10.18 -15.46
CA SER A 152 -14.63 -9.96 -14.15
C SER A 152 -13.63 -10.09 -12.99
N ILE A 153 -12.69 -11.05 -13.05
CA ILE A 153 -11.61 -11.18 -12.06
C ILE A 153 -10.66 -9.96 -12.15
N GLY A 154 -10.29 -9.54 -13.36
CA GLY A 154 -9.49 -8.34 -13.57
C GLY A 154 -10.15 -7.08 -13.02
N ALA A 155 -11.46 -6.92 -13.22
CA ALA A 155 -12.24 -5.82 -12.66
C ALA A 155 -12.28 -5.88 -11.12
N ALA A 156 -12.46 -7.06 -10.52
CA ALA A 156 -12.43 -7.24 -9.08
C ALA A 156 -11.06 -6.85 -8.50
N LEU A 157 -9.96 -7.35 -9.06
CA LEU A 157 -8.59 -7.01 -8.63
C LEU A 157 -8.27 -5.51 -8.73
N ALA A 158 -8.81 -4.82 -9.74
CA ALA A 158 -8.63 -3.39 -9.91
C ALA A 158 -9.48 -2.55 -8.93
N THR A 159 -10.63 -3.07 -8.50
CA THR A 159 -11.61 -2.33 -7.69
C THR A 159 -11.43 -2.57 -6.19
N GLN A 160 -11.00 -3.77 -5.79
CA GLN A 160 -10.81 -4.16 -4.39
C GLN A 160 -9.89 -3.21 -3.61
N PRO A 161 -8.71 -2.77 -4.12
CA PRO A 161 -7.85 -1.83 -3.39
C PRO A 161 -8.55 -0.50 -3.10
N ILE A 162 -9.33 0.02 -4.06
CA ILE A 162 -10.05 1.28 -3.90
C ILE A 162 -11.14 1.15 -2.82
N ILE A 163 -11.96 0.10 -2.92
CA ILE A 163 -13.02 -0.18 -1.94
C ILE A 163 -12.41 -0.44 -0.55
N GLY A 164 -11.37 -1.27 -0.48
CA GLY A 164 -10.68 -1.58 0.77
C GLY A 164 -10.09 -0.34 1.43
N THR A 165 -9.44 0.53 0.65
CA THR A 165 -8.89 1.78 1.19
C THR A 165 -9.98 2.71 1.72
N ILE A 166 -11.07 2.93 0.97
CA ILE A 166 -12.18 3.79 1.40
C ILE A 166 -12.81 3.24 2.70
N ILE A 167 -13.17 1.96 2.71
CA ILE A 167 -13.80 1.32 3.87
C ILE A 167 -12.83 1.30 5.06
N GLY A 168 -11.59 0.88 4.87
CA GLY A 168 -10.58 0.78 5.93
C GLY A 168 -10.24 2.12 6.56
N THR A 169 -10.19 3.18 5.74
CA THR A 169 -9.92 4.53 6.22
C THR A 169 -11.11 5.08 7.03
N ILE A 170 -12.34 4.96 6.54
CA ILE A 170 -13.53 5.45 7.22
C ILE A 170 -13.83 4.63 8.49
N LEU A 171 -13.92 3.30 8.36
CA LEU A 171 -14.21 2.44 9.51
C LEU A 171 -13.09 2.46 10.53
N GLY A 172 -11.85 2.58 10.09
CA GLY A 172 -10.70 2.71 10.98
C GLY A 172 -10.83 3.92 11.89
N GLY A 173 -11.12 5.10 11.33
CA GLY A 173 -11.35 6.30 12.11
C GLY A 173 -12.53 6.18 13.08
N ILE A 174 -13.65 5.61 12.63
CA ILE A 174 -14.84 5.40 13.47
C ILE A 174 -14.56 4.44 14.63
N LEU A 175 -13.83 3.34 14.40
CA LEU A 175 -13.52 2.35 15.42
C LEU A 175 -12.54 2.87 16.46
N ILE A 176 -11.58 3.69 16.07
CA ILE A 176 -10.65 4.36 16.99
C ILE A 176 -11.43 5.34 17.86
N GLY A 177 -12.32 6.13 17.25
CA GLY A 177 -13.15 7.12 17.93
C GLY A 177 -12.34 8.27 18.55
N SER A 178 -13.04 9.09 19.33
CA SER A 178 -12.43 10.22 20.04
C SER A 178 -11.69 9.84 21.33
N ASP A 179 -11.81 8.58 21.75
CA ASP A 179 -11.15 8.01 22.93
C ASP A 179 -9.84 7.29 22.60
N ASP A 180 -9.35 7.40 21.37
CA ASP A 180 -8.11 6.82 20.88
C ASP A 180 -7.97 5.31 21.16
N ASN A 181 -9.07 4.56 21.04
CA ASN A 181 -9.10 3.13 21.34
C ASN A 181 -8.74 2.30 20.09
N TYR A 182 -7.47 2.21 19.79
CA TYR A 182 -6.95 1.44 18.66
C TYR A 182 -7.19 -0.07 18.79
N MET A 183 -7.36 -0.61 20.01
CA MET A 183 -7.59 -2.04 20.19
C MET A 183 -8.89 -2.51 19.54
N ARG A 184 -9.94 -1.67 19.51
CA ARG A 184 -11.19 -1.99 18.78
C ARG A 184 -10.92 -2.24 17.29
N LEU A 185 -10.07 -1.39 16.69
CA LEU A 185 -9.66 -1.52 15.30
C LEU A 185 -8.94 -2.85 15.06
N PHE A 186 -7.91 -3.15 15.88
CA PHE A 186 -7.08 -4.33 15.70
C PHE A 186 -7.85 -5.63 15.93
N ILE A 187 -8.75 -5.68 16.94
CA ILE A 187 -9.61 -6.83 17.18
C ILE A 187 -10.62 -7.02 16.04
N ALA A 188 -11.25 -5.95 15.55
CA ALA A 188 -12.23 -6.04 14.49
C ALA A 188 -11.62 -6.58 13.18
N PHE A 189 -10.55 -5.95 12.71
CA PHE A 189 -9.96 -6.34 11.43
C PHE A 189 -9.07 -7.58 11.52
N GLY A 190 -8.32 -7.74 12.60
CA GLY A 190 -7.60 -8.97 12.87
C GLY A 190 -8.55 -10.17 13.02
N GLY A 191 -9.67 -9.98 13.72
CA GLY A 191 -10.73 -10.99 13.82
C GLY A 191 -11.37 -11.34 12.48
N LEU A 192 -11.62 -10.34 11.61
CA LEU A 192 -12.10 -10.57 10.25
C LEU A 192 -11.08 -11.36 9.40
N ALA A 193 -9.80 -11.02 9.48
CA ALA A 193 -8.75 -11.74 8.76
C ALA A 193 -8.69 -13.21 9.23
N ILE A 194 -8.73 -13.47 10.55
CA ILE A 194 -8.79 -14.84 11.10
C ILE A 194 -10.03 -15.57 10.61
N LEU A 195 -11.21 -14.95 10.66
CA LEU A 195 -12.46 -15.54 10.21
C LEU A 195 -12.37 -15.97 8.74
N PHE A 196 -11.92 -15.08 7.84
CA PHE A 196 -11.79 -15.40 6.42
C PHE A 196 -10.68 -16.41 6.15
N GLY A 197 -9.61 -16.40 6.93
CA GLY A 197 -8.59 -17.45 6.89
C GLY A 197 -9.15 -18.83 7.27
N VAL A 198 -9.94 -18.92 8.34
CA VAL A 198 -10.62 -20.16 8.74
C VAL A 198 -11.65 -20.58 7.70
N LEU A 199 -12.48 -19.67 7.18
CA LEU A 199 -13.41 -19.98 6.11
C LEU A 199 -12.71 -20.50 4.85
N SER A 200 -11.51 -20.00 4.55
CA SER A 200 -10.72 -20.46 3.41
C SER A 200 -10.32 -21.93 3.53
N LEU A 201 -10.09 -22.44 4.75
CA LEU A 201 -9.79 -23.87 4.98
C LEU A 201 -10.93 -24.79 4.53
N PHE A 202 -12.16 -24.32 4.59
CA PHE A 202 -13.33 -25.14 4.27
C PHE A 202 -13.89 -24.84 2.88
N LEU A 203 -13.90 -23.59 2.46
CA LEU A 203 -14.63 -23.12 1.29
C LEU A 203 -13.79 -22.98 0.03
N VAL A 204 -12.49 -22.64 0.16
CA VAL A 204 -11.59 -22.51 -0.99
C VAL A 204 -11.23 -23.88 -1.56
N LYS A 205 -11.22 -23.96 -2.88
CA LYS A 205 -10.73 -25.11 -3.64
C LYS A 205 -9.63 -24.64 -4.58
N ASP A 206 -8.53 -25.38 -4.63
CA ASP A 206 -7.49 -25.18 -5.64
C ASP A 206 -8.04 -25.55 -7.03
N ALA A 207 -7.46 -25.03 -8.10
CA ALA A 207 -7.87 -25.34 -9.46
C ALA A 207 -7.54 -26.82 -9.79
N ASP A 208 -8.47 -27.49 -10.47
CA ASP A 208 -8.36 -28.94 -10.78
C ASP A 208 -7.14 -29.27 -11.67
N ASN A 209 -6.68 -28.30 -12.46
CA ASN A 209 -5.54 -28.40 -13.37
C ASN A 209 -4.21 -27.92 -12.77
N LEU A 210 -4.18 -27.50 -11.51
CA LEU A 210 -2.97 -27.01 -10.86
C LEU A 210 -2.00 -28.15 -10.59
N MET A 211 -0.87 -28.13 -11.29
CA MET A 211 0.18 -29.15 -11.15
C MET A 211 1.38 -28.59 -10.39
N PRO A 212 2.05 -29.42 -9.54
CA PRO A 212 3.29 -29.04 -8.89
C PRO A 212 4.39 -28.70 -9.91
N ASN A 213 4.91 -27.49 -9.85
CA ASN A 213 6.05 -27.06 -10.68
C ASN A 213 7.37 -27.26 -9.93
N ARG A 214 8.08 -28.35 -10.22
CA ARG A 214 9.37 -28.70 -9.60
C ARG A 214 10.56 -28.61 -10.56
N GLN A 215 10.50 -27.70 -11.52
CA GLN A 215 11.61 -27.47 -12.45
C GLN A 215 12.79 -26.81 -11.71
N GLY A 216 13.95 -27.44 -11.74
CA GLY A 216 15.16 -26.96 -11.08
C GLY A 216 15.14 -27.07 -9.54
N SER A 217 16.18 -26.55 -8.91
CA SER A 217 16.26 -26.43 -7.45
C SER A 217 15.31 -25.34 -6.93
N PHE A 218 14.97 -25.38 -5.63
CA PHE A 218 14.15 -24.34 -5.02
C PHE A 218 14.80 -22.95 -5.12
N LEU A 219 16.10 -22.86 -4.85
CA LEU A 219 16.85 -21.62 -4.91
C LEU A 219 16.96 -21.07 -6.33
N GLU A 220 17.20 -21.94 -7.34
CA GLU A 220 17.19 -21.52 -8.74
C GLU A 220 15.85 -20.91 -9.15
N GLN A 221 14.74 -21.55 -8.78
CA GLN A 221 13.40 -21.06 -9.08
C GLN A 221 13.09 -19.74 -8.34
N LEU A 222 13.53 -19.61 -7.07
CA LEU A 222 13.36 -18.39 -6.28
C LEU A 222 14.18 -17.24 -6.88
N PHE A 223 15.44 -17.48 -7.24
CA PHE A 223 16.32 -16.41 -7.75
C PHE A 223 16.13 -16.14 -9.24
N SER A 224 15.50 -17.03 -10.01
CA SER A 224 15.16 -16.77 -11.42
C SER A 224 14.24 -15.55 -11.58
N ALA A 225 13.45 -15.22 -10.56
CA ALA A 225 12.63 -14.01 -10.53
C ALA A 225 13.46 -12.70 -10.47
N PHE A 226 14.77 -12.77 -10.17
CA PHE A 226 15.66 -11.61 -10.01
C PHE A 226 16.71 -11.49 -11.12
N ASP A 227 16.44 -12.01 -12.33
CA ASP A 227 17.35 -11.83 -13.46
C ASP A 227 17.30 -10.39 -14.02
N PHE A 228 18.03 -9.48 -13.38
CA PHE A 228 18.13 -8.08 -13.81
C PHE A 228 18.71 -7.90 -15.20
N LYS A 229 19.46 -8.89 -15.74
CA LYS A 229 19.98 -8.81 -17.10
C LYS A 229 18.83 -8.88 -18.11
N GLU A 230 17.84 -9.71 -17.84
CA GLU A 230 16.64 -9.80 -18.69
C GLU A 230 15.83 -8.49 -18.63
N LEU A 231 15.66 -7.91 -17.45
CA LEU A 231 15.00 -6.61 -17.33
C LEU A 231 15.69 -5.51 -18.13
N LEU A 232 17.04 -5.46 -18.12
CA LEU A 232 17.81 -4.45 -18.85
C LEU A 232 17.74 -4.60 -20.38
N ARG A 233 17.35 -5.78 -20.90
CA ARG A 233 17.06 -5.98 -22.31
C ARG A 233 15.77 -5.26 -22.74
N HIS A 234 14.80 -5.17 -21.84
CA HIS A 234 13.53 -4.48 -22.04
C HIS A 234 13.60 -3.01 -21.62
N ARG A 235 14.36 -2.20 -22.35
CA ARG A 235 14.74 -0.83 -21.96
C ARG A 235 13.55 0.09 -21.66
N GLU A 236 12.47 0.07 -22.46
CA GLU A 236 11.28 0.90 -22.20
C GLU A 236 10.67 0.50 -20.85
N LEU A 237 10.48 -0.79 -20.61
CA LEU A 237 9.91 -1.31 -19.35
C LEU A 237 10.77 -0.95 -18.14
N PHE A 238 12.10 -1.04 -18.26
CA PHE A 238 13.02 -0.62 -17.18
C PHE A 238 12.80 0.86 -16.79
N TRP A 239 12.67 1.75 -17.78
CA TRP A 239 12.41 3.16 -17.50
C TRP A 239 11.01 3.40 -16.92
N VAL A 240 10.01 2.63 -17.34
CA VAL A 240 8.65 2.69 -16.76
C VAL A 240 8.67 2.23 -15.29
N PHE A 241 9.46 1.20 -14.95
CA PHE A 241 9.68 0.84 -13.55
C PHE A 241 10.35 1.96 -12.76
N LEU A 242 11.32 2.67 -13.33
CA LEU A 242 11.94 3.82 -12.67
C LEU A 242 10.96 5.00 -12.51
N VAL A 243 10.06 5.25 -13.48
CA VAL A 243 8.95 6.22 -13.32
C VAL A 243 8.12 5.87 -12.10
N LEU A 244 7.74 4.61 -11.96
CA LEU A 244 6.98 4.09 -10.82
C LEU A 244 7.76 4.29 -9.51
N THR A 245 9.04 3.89 -9.47
CA THR A 245 9.89 3.96 -8.28
C THR A 245 10.06 5.39 -7.78
N VAL A 246 10.43 6.33 -8.64
CA VAL A 246 10.67 7.73 -8.25
C VAL A 246 9.39 8.38 -7.73
N TYR A 247 8.26 8.13 -8.40
CA TYR A 247 6.96 8.62 -7.94
C TYR A 247 6.60 8.07 -6.56
N PHE A 248 6.79 6.75 -6.33
CA PHE A 248 6.46 6.12 -5.06
C PHE A 248 7.45 6.42 -3.94
N ILE A 249 8.71 6.72 -4.24
CA ILE A 249 9.62 7.30 -3.25
C ILE A 249 9.04 8.64 -2.75
N ALA A 250 8.67 9.53 -3.67
CA ALA A 250 8.09 10.82 -3.33
C ALA A 250 6.76 10.69 -2.55
N PHE A 251 5.89 9.77 -2.96
CA PHE A 251 4.63 9.46 -2.29
C PHE A 251 4.85 8.94 -0.87
N ASN A 252 5.76 7.98 -0.68
CA ASN A 252 5.99 7.37 0.62
C ASN A 252 6.76 8.27 1.61
N VAL A 253 7.32 9.40 1.17
CA VAL A 253 7.88 10.40 2.09
C VAL A 253 6.82 10.98 3.02
N TYR A 254 5.60 11.21 2.53
CA TYR A 254 4.52 11.77 3.36
C TYR A 254 3.43 10.75 3.73
N TYR A 255 3.16 9.76 2.88
CA TYR A 255 2.01 8.88 3.04
C TYR A 255 1.93 8.16 4.40
N PRO A 256 3.00 7.55 4.94
CA PRO A 256 2.96 6.94 6.28
C PRO A 256 2.70 7.93 7.41
N HIS A 257 2.94 9.21 7.16
CA HIS A 257 2.85 10.28 8.16
C HIS A 257 1.58 11.13 8.03
N VAL A 258 0.74 10.90 7.00
CA VAL A 258 -0.48 11.71 6.75
C VAL A 258 -1.44 11.68 7.94
N GLY A 259 -1.67 10.52 8.55
CA GLY A 259 -2.53 10.40 9.73
C GLY A 259 -2.00 11.24 10.89
N ASN A 260 -0.72 11.09 11.22
CA ASN A 260 -0.07 11.87 12.28
C ASN A 260 -0.04 13.37 11.99
N TYR A 261 0.18 13.76 10.72
CA TYR A 261 0.10 15.15 10.29
C TYR A 261 -1.30 15.74 10.51
N MET A 262 -2.34 15.00 10.16
CA MET A 262 -3.72 15.48 10.31
C MET A 262 -4.14 15.55 11.78
N ILE A 263 -3.76 14.58 12.61
CA ILE A 263 -4.11 14.55 14.04
C ILE A 263 -3.29 15.59 14.82
N TYR A 264 -1.98 15.50 14.77
CA TYR A 264 -1.11 16.21 15.71
C TYR A 264 -0.65 17.58 15.20
N TYR A 265 -0.60 17.80 13.88
CA TYR A 265 -0.21 19.10 13.32
C TYR A 265 -1.41 19.95 12.94
N LEU A 266 -2.45 19.37 12.32
CA LEU A 266 -3.66 20.11 11.93
C LEU A 266 -4.76 20.07 12.99
N GLY A 267 -4.77 19.09 13.91
CA GLY A 267 -5.73 18.98 15.02
C GLY A 267 -7.04 18.27 14.68
N PHE A 268 -7.11 17.49 13.59
CA PHE A 268 -8.29 16.71 13.25
C PHE A 268 -8.45 15.48 14.15
N SER A 269 -9.70 15.07 14.39
CA SER A 269 -10.02 13.78 15.00
C SER A 269 -9.85 12.61 14.01
N ALA A 270 -9.65 11.40 14.51
CA ALA A 270 -9.43 10.22 13.68
C ALA A 270 -10.60 9.91 12.73
N ASP A 271 -11.84 10.12 13.20
CA ASP A 271 -13.05 9.96 12.37
C ASP A 271 -13.14 10.97 11.24
N ALA A 272 -12.78 12.24 11.50
CA ALA A 272 -12.75 13.29 10.48
C ALA A 272 -11.73 12.95 9.37
N ILE A 273 -10.55 12.42 9.72
CA ILE A 273 -9.53 12.01 8.76
C ILE A 273 -10.07 10.94 7.82
N GLY A 274 -10.72 9.92 8.36
CA GLY A 274 -11.32 8.85 7.58
C GLY A 274 -12.28 9.39 6.51
N ILE A 275 -13.14 10.33 6.90
CA ILE A 275 -14.12 10.94 5.99
C ILE A 275 -13.42 11.81 4.93
N ILE A 276 -12.48 12.68 5.33
CA ILE A 276 -11.76 13.58 4.41
C ILE A 276 -10.99 12.77 3.35
N GLN A 277 -10.25 11.74 3.77
CA GLN A 277 -9.50 10.92 2.83
C GLN A 277 -10.42 10.06 1.95
N GLY A 278 -11.52 9.54 2.50
CA GLY A 278 -12.53 8.82 1.73
C GLY A 278 -13.15 9.68 0.63
N ILE A 279 -13.51 10.93 0.94
CA ILE A 279 -14.01 11.91 -0.04
C ILE A 279 -12.97 12.16 -1.14
N ALA A 280 -11.69 12.35 -0.76
CA ALA A 280 -10.62 12.59 -1.70
C ALA A 280 -10.43 11.44 -2.70
N LEU A 281 -10.49 10.20 -2.23
CA LEU A 281 -10.39 9.01 -3.08
C LEU A 281 -11.60 8.88 -4.02
N ILE A 282 -12.82 9.11 -3.53
CA ILE A 282 -14.03 9.07 -4.36
C ILE A 282 -13.96 10.13 -5.46
N LEU A 283 -13.58 11.37 -5.11
CA LEU A 283 -13.41 12.44 -6.10
C LEU A 283 -12.28 12.12 -7.10
N GLY A 284 -11.20 11.52 -6.64
CA GLY A 284 -10.09 11.08 -7.48
C GLY A 284 -10.51 10.07 -8.56
N MET A 285 -11.54 9.25 -8.32
CA MET A 285 -12.05 8.28 -9.32
C MET A 285 -12.56 8.92 -10.61
N PHE A 286 -12.94 10.19 -10.61
CA PHE A 286 -13.30 10.89 -11.85
C PHE A 286 -12.17 10.97 -12.87
N SER A 287 -10.92 10.84 -12.44
CA SER A 287 -9.75 10.80 -13.33
C SER A 287 -9.62 9.50 -14.15
N VAL A 288 -10.30 8.42 -13.73
CA VAL A 288 -10.26 7.11 -14.41
C VAL A 288 -10.77 7.19 -15.85
N ILE A 289 -11.84 7.97 -16.07
CA ILE A 289 -12.45 8.10 -17.41
C ILE A 289 -11.52 8.78 -18.43
N PRO A 290 -10.97 9.99 -18.15
CA PRO A 290 -10.03 10.61 -19.06
C PRO A 290 -8.74 9.81 -19.24
N ALA A 291 -8.24 9.16 -18.17
CA ALA A 291 -7.10 8.26 -18.25
C ALA A 291 -7.36 7.11 -19.23
N SER A 292 -8.49 6.40 -19.09
CA SER A 292 -8.87 5.31 -19.99
C SER A 292 -8.96 5.75 -21.47
N ARG A 293 -9.50 6.95 -21.73
CA ARG A 293 -9.56 7.51 -23.10
C ARG A 293 -8.18 7.74 -23.71
N LEU A 294 -7.21 8.21 -22.90
CA LEU A 294 -5.84 8.42 -23.36
C LEU A 294 -5.11 7.07 -23.60
N LEU A 295 -5.31 6.11 -22.70
CA LEU A 295 -4.73 4.77 -22.80
C LEU A 295 -5.25 4.03 -24.03
N ASN A 296 -6.55 4.08 -24.31
CA ASN A 296 -7.17 3.49 -25.50
C ASN A 296 -6.66 4.11 -26.82
N ARG A 297 -6.13 5.34 -26.74
CA ARG A 297 -5.47 6.02 -27.86
C ARG A 297 -3.95 5.85 -27.87
N ASN A 298 -3.42 4.94 -27.07
CA ASN A 298 -1.99 4.64 -26.94
C ASN A 298 -1.14 5.85 -26.47
N ARG A 299 -1.75 6.84 -25.76
CA ARG A 299 -1.09 8.06 -25.32
C ARG A 299 -0.58 7.96 -23.88
N PHE A 300 0.22 6.93 -23.59
CA PHE A 300 0.71 6.64 -22.23
C PHE A 300 1.56 7.76 -21.63
N VAL A 301 2.50 8.30 -22.40
CA VAL A 301 3.39 9.39 -21.94
C VAL A 301 2.60 10.65 -21.59
N LEU A 302 1.61 11.04 -22.41
CA LEU A 302 0.75 12.17 -22.12
C LEU A 302 -0.09 11.93 -20.85
N ALA A 303 -0.67 10.73 -20.72
CA ALA A 303 -1.47 10.37 -19.57
C ALA A 303 -0.64 10.36 -18.28
N ALA A 304 0.58 9.81 -18.30
CA ALA A 304 1.52 9.84 -17.18
C ALA A 304 1.92 11.28 -16.82
N SER A 305 2.22 12.12 -17.84
CA SER A 305 2.57 13.52 -17.60
C SER A 305 1.44 14.30 -16.93
N ILE A 306 0.19 14.11 -17.37
CA ILE A 306 -0.98 14.75 -16.74
C ILE A 306 -1.12 14.27 -15.29
N ALA A 307 -1.00 12.96 -15.03
CA ALA A 307 -1.09 12.40 -13.69
C ALA A 307 -0.03 12.99 -12.75
N ILE A 308 1.22 13.10 -13.22
CA ILE A 308 2.32 13.71 -12.46
C ILE A 308 2.05 15.19 -12.17
N VAL A 309 1.59 15.95 -13.15
CA VAL A 309 1.25 17.37 -12.98
C VAL A 309 0.12 17.54 -11.97
N LEU A 310 -0.95 16.76 -12.05
CA LEU A 310 -2.05 16.79 -11.07
C LEU A 310 -1.54 16.46 -9.66
N SER A 311 -0.65 15.48 -9.52
CA SER A 311 -0.03 15.14 -8.22
C SER A 311 0.84 16.28 -7.69
N ILE A 312 1.63 16.94 -8.55
CA ILE A 312 2.44 18.11 -8.18
C ILE A 312 1.54 19.25 -7.68
N ILE A 313 0.45 19.54 -8.40
CA ILE A 313 -0.50 20.58 -7.99
C ILE A 313 -1.13 20.22 -6.63
N GLY A 314 -1.65 18.99 -6.50
CA GLY A 314 -2.32 18.55 -5.27
C GLY A 314 -1.40 18.54 -4.06
N VAL A 315 -0.24 17.87 -4.16
CA VAL A 315 0.74 17.79 -3.08
C VAL A 315 1.36 19.16 -2.78
N GLY A 316 1.60 19.99 -3.81
CA GLY A 316 2.10 21.34 -3.66
C GLY A 316 1.11 22.26 -2.93
N LEU A 317 -0.18 22.16 -3.23
CA LEU A 317 -1.24 22.90 -2.51
C LEU A 317 -1.30 22.48 -1.04
N LEU A 318 -1.19 21.18 -0.75
CA LEU A 318 -1.09 20.69 0.64
C LEU A 318 0.17 21.21 1.34
N GLY A 319 1.30 21.31 0.64
CA GLY A 319 2.53 21.89 1.18
C GLY A 319 2.43 23.39 1.47
N ILE A 320 1.69 24.14 0.67
CA ILE A 320 1.54 25.60 0.85
C ILE A 320 0.45 25.93 1.86
N PHE A 321 -0.73 25.33 1.71
CA PHE A 321 -1.95 25.68 2.45
C PHE A 321 -2.29 24.69 3.58
N GLY A 322 -1.64 23.52 3.64
CA GLY A 322 -1.85 22.52 4.70
C GLY A 322 -1.18 22.94 6.01
N ARG A 323 -1.53 24.09 6.55
CA ARG A 323 -1.00 24.66 7.79
C ARG A 323 -2.13 25.04 8.73
N PRO A 324 -1.92 24.99 10.07
CA PRO A 324 -2.96 25.34 11.05
C PRO A 324 -3.60 26.71 10.84
N GLN A 325 -2.86 27.65 10.25
CA GLN A 325 -3.37 29.01 9.98
C GLN A 325 -4.40 29.10 8.84
N TYR A 326 -4.48 28.06 7.97
CA TYR A 326 -5.40 28.02 6.83
C TYR A 326 -6.46 26.94 6.95
N ILE A 327 -6.31 26.04 7.93
CA ILE A 327 -7.16 24.86 8.10
C ILE A 327 -7.86 24.96 9.46
N ASP A 328 -9.18 24.87 9.45
CA ASP A 328 -10.00 24.77 10.66
C ASP A 328 -10.34 23.30 10.93
N PRO A 329 -9.78 22.67 11.99
CA PRO A 329 -10.05 21.27 12.28
C PRO A 329 -11.48 20.99 12.80
N SER A 330 -12.25 22.01 13.15
CA SER A 330 -13.64 21.88 13.59
C SER A 330 -14.60 21.53 12.46
N THR A 331 -14.17 21.69 11.21
CA THR A 331 -14.97 21.39 10.03
C THR A 331 -14.23 20.47 9.06
N ILE A 332 -14.96 19.52 8.46
CA ILE A 332 -14.47 18.69 7.37
C ILE A 332 -14.32 19.49 6.07
N LEU A 333 -15.13 20.55 5.91
CA LEU A 333 -15.19 21.37 4.71
C LEU A 333 -14.12 22.48 4.74
N ASN A 334 -12.87 22.10 4.53
CA ASN A 334 -11.74 23.01 4.37
C ASN A 334 -11.37 23.12 2.88
N PRO A 335 -11.74 24.19 2.18
CA PRO A 335 -11.50 24.30 0.73
C PRO A 335 -10.03 24.11 0.32
N PRO A 336 -9.02 24.71 0.99
CA PRO A 336 -7.62 24.49 0.61
C PRO A 336 -7.20 23.03 0.70
N LEU A 337 -7.62 22.34 1.77
CA LEU A 337 -7.34 20.91 1.99
C LEU A 337 -8.04 20.05 0.94
N LEU A 338 -9.35 20.26 0.73
CA LEU A 338 -10.13 19.47 -0.21
C LEU A 338 -9.69 19.65 -1.66
N ILE A 339 -9.33 20.87 -2.07
CA ILE A 339 -8.80 21.13 -3.41
C ILE A 339 -7.45 20.42 -3.60
N GLY A 340 -6.54 20.54 -2.62
CA GLY A 340 -5.27 19.82 -2.66
C GLY A 340 -5.44 18.31 -2.76
N LEU A 341 -6.30 17.73 -1.94
CA LEU A 341 -6.62 16.31 -1.93
C LEU A 341 -7.32 15.85 -3.22
N PHE A 342 -8.19 16.69 -3.80
CA PHE A 342 -8.83 16.39 -5.09
C PHE A 342 -7.79 16.24 -6.22
N PHE A 343 -6.92 17.22 -6.40
CA PHE A 343 -5.88 17.14 -7.44
C PHE A 343 -4.91 16.00 -7.18
N PHE A 344 -4.52 15.78 -5.92
CA PHE A 344 -3.69 14.65 -5.52
C PHE A 344 -4.38 13.31 -5.83
N GLY A 345 -5.63 13.13 -5.40
CA GLY A 345 -6.40 11.90 -5.64
C GLY A 345 -6.55 11.60 -7.13
N CYS A 346 -6.88 12.61 -7.95
CA CYS A 346 -6.93 12.48 -9.41
C CYS A 346 -5.58 12.07 -9.99
N GLY A 347 -4.50 12.73 -9.57
CA GLY A 347 -3.14 12.43 -10.02
C GLY A 347 -2.70 11.03 -9.66
N TYR A 348 -2.90 10.63 -8.40
CA TYR A 348 -2.54 9.31 -7.88
C TYR A 348 -3.28 8.17 -8.60
N ILE A 349 -4.61 8.25 -8.68
CA ILE A 349 -5.43 7.19 -9.32
C ILE A 349 -5.11 7.08 -10.80
N MET A 350 -5.00 8.22 -11.50
CA MET A 350 -4.60 8.24 -12.90
C MET A 350 -3.19 7.67 -13.11
N PHE A 351 -2.22 8.02 -12.25
CA PHE A 351 -0.86 7.51 -12.32
C PHE A 351 -0.81 5.99 -12.15
N MET A 352 -1.51 5.46 -11.14
CA MET A 352 -1.62 4.02 -10.90
C MET A 352 -2.22 3.27 -12.09
N GLN A 353 -3.29 3.79 -12.67
CA GLN A 353 -3.93 3.18 -13.83
C GLN A 353 -2.98 3.18 -15.04
N VAL A 354 -2.36 4.31 -15.33
CA VAL A 354 -1.48 4.48 -16.49
C VAL A 354 -0.26 3.57 -16.41
N THR A 355 0.44 3.59 -15.27
CA THR A 355 1.65 2.78 -15.08
C THR A 355 1.35 1.30 -15.07
N SER A 356 0.25 0.88 -14.45
CA SER A 356 -0.19 -0.52 -14.42
C SER A 356 -0.48 -1.06 -15.83
N VAL A 357 -1.23 -0.31 -16.64
CA VAL A 357 -1.56 -0.71 -18.02
C VAL A 357 -0.32 -0.68 -18.90
N TRP A 358 0.51 0.35 -18.78
CA TRP A 358 1.74 0.49 -19.56
C TRP A 358 2.72 -0.66 -19.31
N MET A 359 3.00 -0.98 -18.05
CA MET A 359 3.87 -2.11 -17.69
C MET A 359 3.35 -3.43 -18.23
N LYS A 360 2.05 -3.73 -18.00
CA LYS A 360 1.44 -4.99 -18.47
C LYS A 360 1.46 -5.15 -19.99
N GLN A 361 1.38 -4.04 -20.73
CA GLN A 361 1.50 -4.07 -22.19
C GLN A 361 2.93 -4.41 -22.65
N LEU A 362 3.94 -4.06 -21.85
CA LEU A 362 5.35 -4.30 -22.14
C LEU A 362 5.88 -5.63 -21.60
N PHE A 363 5.12 -6.35 -20.78
CA PHE A 363 5.54 -7.63 -20.23
C PHE A 363 5.66 -8.67 -21.32
N PRO A 364 6.81 -9.37 -21.43
CA PRO A 364 6.96 -10.50 -22.34
C PRO A 364 5.98 -11.63 -21.96
N GLU A 365 5.32 -12.23 -22.95
CA GLU A 365 4.30 -13.28 -22.76
C GLU A 365 4.84 -14.48 -21.96
N GLU A 366 6.10 -14.87 -22.23
CA GLU A 366 6.72 -16.08 -21.65
C GLU A 366 7.20 -15.89 -20.21
N SER A 367 7.37 -14.63 -19.75
CA SER A 367 7.99 -14.32 -18.45
C SER A 367 7.20 -13.33 -17.60
N LYS A 368 5.87 -13.22 -17.82
CA LYS A 368 4.99 -12.30 -17.09
C LYS A 368 5.15 -12.38 -15.57
N GLY A 369 5.25 -13.58 -15.00
CA GLY A 369 5.43 -13.76 -13.55
C GLY A 369 6.73 -13.17 -13.02
N GLN A 370 7.82 -13.28 -13.77
CA GLN A 370 9.11 -12.68 -13.43
C GLN A 370 9.02 -11.15 -13.39
N PHE A 371 8.36 -10.54 -14.39
CA PHE A 371 8.21 -9.09 -14.46
C PHE A 371 7.23 -8.53 -13.42
N GLU A 372 6.23 -9.29 -12.97
CA GLU A 372 5.44 -8.96 -11.78
C GLU A 372 6.32 -8.98 -10.52
N GLY A 373 7.30 -9.88 -10.42
CA GLY A 373 8.31 -9.87 -9.36
C GLY A 373 9.13 -8.58 -9.36
N PHE A 374 9.66 -8.14 -10.51
CA PHE A 374 10.33 -6.86 -10.62
C PHE A 374 9.43 -5.69 -10.23
N ARG A 375 8.15 -5.73 -10.57
CA ARG A 375 7.20 -4.70 -10.15
C ARG A 375 7.16 -4.56 -8.63
N ILE A 376 7.18 -5.64 -7.87
CA ILE A 376 7.21 -5.59 -6.40
C ILE A 376 8.48 -4.91 -5.90
N VAL A 377 9.64 -5.22 -6.48
CA VAL A 377 10.91 -4.59 -6.12
C VAL A 377 10.87 -3.07 -6.36
N PHE A 378 10.42 -2.64 -7.54
CA PHE A 378 10.43 -1.24 -7.96
C PHE A 378 9.26 -0.42 -7.37
N PHE A 379 8.14 -1.06 -7.06
CA PHE A 379 6.94 -0.41 -6.53
C PHE A 379 6.88 -0.42 -5.00
N VAL A 380 7.32 -1.52 -4.36
CA VAL A 380 7.23 -1.70 -2.91
C VAL A 380 8.62 -1.58 -2.28
N LEU A 381 9.53 -2.53 -2.55
CA LEU A 381 10.76 -2.66 -1.79
C LEU A 381 11.62 -1.38 -1.80
N ILE A 382 11.97 -0.88 -2.98
CA ILE A 382 12.85 0.30 -3.10
C ILE A 382 12.19 1.56 -2.51
N PRO A 383 10.94 1.93 -2.88
CA PRO A 383 10.31 3.12 -2.34
C PRO A 383 10.14 3.11 -0.82
N TRP A 384 9.70 1.99 -0.24
CA TRP A 384 9.48 1.89 1.20
C TRP A 384 10.76 1.80 2.03
N ILE A 385 11.89 1.42 1.44
CA ILE A 385 13.20 1.50 2.10
C ILE A 385 13.78 2.91 2.00
N VAL A 386 13.69 3.55 0.82
CA VAL A 386 14.37 4.83 0.57
C VAL A 386 13.63 6.01 1.21
N SER A 387 12.29 6.03 1.14
CA SER A 387 11.48 7.17 1.60
C SER A 387 11.66 7.51 3.08
N PRO A 388 11.80 6.57 4.04
CA PRO A 388 12.03 6.89 5.44
C PRO A 388 13.34 7.65 5.70
N PHE A 389 14.40 7.36 4.94
CA PHE A 389 15.67 8.11 5.05
C PHE A 389 15.55 9.57 4.60
N ILE A 390 14.51 9.90 3.81
CA ILE A 390 14.18 11.26 3.41
C ILE A 390 13.20 11.88 4.42
N ALA A 391 12.16 11.16 4.81
CA ALA A 391 11.09 11.67 5.68
C ALA A 391 11.57 11.95 7.10
N ASN A 392 12.33 11.04 7.70
CA ASN A 392 12.75 11.12 9.10
C ASN A 392 13.56 12.40 9.41
N PRO A 393 14.64 12.75 8.68
CA PRO A 393 15.34 14.02 8.91
C PRO A 393 14.46 15.25 8.70
N ILE A 394 13.54 15.23 7.72
CA ILE A 394 12.63 16.35 7.48
C ILE A 394 11.72 16.57 8.69
N ILE A 395 11.14 15.51 9.24
CA ILE A 395 10.25 15.59 10.40
C ILE A 395 11.03 16.08 11.62
N LYS A 396 12.21 15.50 11.90
CA LYS A 396 13.03 15.88 13.06
C LYS A 396 13.50 17.33 13.00
N ASN A 397 13.89 17.82 11.83
CA ASN A 397 14.39 19.20 11.68
C ASN A 397 13.28 20.27 11.63
N ASN A 398 12.04 19.91 11.30
CA ASN A 398 10.96 20.89 11.09
C ASN A 398 9.76 20.72 12.02
N GLY A 399 9.72 19.67 12.81
CA GLY A 399 8.57 19.32 13.63
C GLY A 399 8.89 19.03 15.10
N GLU A 400 10.07 19.41 15.58
CA GLU A 400 10.44 19.21 16.98
C GLU A 400 9.60 20.11 17.90
N ILE A 401 8.96 19.52 18.89
CA ILE A 401 8.16 20.20 19.90
C ILE A 401 8.38 19.53 21.27
N LEU A 402 8.01 20.21 22.35
CA LEU A 402 7.75 19.57 23.64
C LEU A 402 6.26 19.29 23.75
N ASP A 403 5.90 18.04 24.06
CA ASP A 403 4.51 17.67 24.26
C ASP A 403 3.99 18.17 25.62
N ALA A 404 2.70 17.93 25.91
CA ALA A 404 2.06 18.36 27.16
C ALA A 404 2.72 17.78 28.43
N ASN A 405 3.50 16.70 28.30
CA ASN A 405 4.22 16.04 29.38
C ASN A 405 5.70 16.49 29.45
N GLY A 406 6.11 17.46 28.60
CA GLY A 406 7.49 17.93 28.50
C GLY A 406 8.43 16.97 27.78
N LEU A 407 7.89 15.99 27.03
CA LEU A 407 8.66 15.05 26.24
C LEU A 407 8.96 15.65 24.86
N THR A 408 10.18 15.41 24.34
CA THR A 408 10.50 15.73 22.96
C THR A 408 9.66 14.89 22.01
N ALA A 409 8.92 15.54 21.14
CA ALA A 409 8.07 14.93 20.13
C ALA A 409 8.38 15.53 18.75
N TYR A 410 8.24 14.75 17.71
CA TYR A 410 8.51 15.17 16.33
C TYR A 410 7.25 15.02 15.49
N LEU A 411 6.65 16.15 15.11
CA LEU A 411 5.41 16.16 14.34
C LEU A 411 5.70 16.26 12.83
N PRO A 412 5.04 15.43 12.01
CA PRO A 412 5.05 15.63 10.57
C PRO A 412 4.39 16.99 10.24
N THR A 413 5.08 17.81 9.45
CA THR A 413 4.58 19.14 9.07
C THR A 413 4.32 19.22 7.57
N HIS A 414 3.73 20.34 7.12
CA HIS A 414 3.51 20.64 5.69
C HIS A 414 4.80 20.56 4.84
N VAL A 415 5.99 20.65 5.46
CA VAL A 415 7.28 20.56 4.75
C VAL A 415 7.47 19.23 4.05
N LEU A 416 6.91 18.12 4.58
CA LEU A 416 6.91 16.83 3.90
C LEU A 416 6.30 16.92 2.50
N PHE A 417 5.18 17.60 2.37
CA PHE A 417 4.50 17.77 1.07
C PHE A 417 5.28 18.68 0.13
N LEU A 418 5.96 19.72 0.62
CA LEU A 418 6.82 20.57 -0.19
C LEU A 418 8.00 19.78 -0.78
N VAL A 419 8.69 19.00 0.05
CA VAL A 419 9.80 18.15 -0.41
C VAL A 419 9.29 17.08 -1.38
N SER A 420 8.18 16.44 -1.07
CA SER A 420 7.58 15.44 -1.96
C SER A 420 7.18 16.03 -3.31
N THR A 421 6.70 17.29 -3.34
CA THR A 421 6.40 17.98 -4.60
C THR A 421 7.65 18.09 -5.49
N LEU A 422 8.81 18.46 -4.89
CA LEU A 422 10.08 18.52 -5.61
C LEU A 422 10.54 17.12 -6.08
N LEU A 423 10.33 16.09 -5.26
CA LEU A 423 10.68 14.71 -5.63
C LEU A 423 9.76 14.19 -6.76
N ILE A 424 8.45 14.52 -6.75
CA ILE A 424 7.54 14.13 -7.84
C ILE A 424 7.99 14.75 -9.17
N LEU A 425 8.54 15.97 -9.18
CA LEU A 425 9.10 16.58 -10.38
C LEU A 425 10.22 15.72 -11.01
N LEU A 426 11.02 15.03 -10.18
CA LEU A 426 12.09 14.16 -10.67
C LEU A 426 11.54 12.96 -11.47
N THR A 427 10.27 12.62 -11.32
CA THR A 427 9.62 11.54 -12.10
C THR A 427 9.62 11.83 -13.61
N PHE A 428 9.69 13.11 -14.02
CA PHE A 428 9.82 13.46 -15.43
C PHE A 428 11.15 13.00 -16.06
N VAL A 429 12.20 12.78 -15.26
CA VAL A 429 13.50 12.31 -15.76
C VAL A 429 13.38 10.90 -16.36
N PRO A 430 12.99 9.86 -15.61
CA PRO A 430 12.80 8.54 -16.19
C PRO A 430 11.67 8.51 -17.24
N LEU A 431 10.62 9.34 -17.08
CA LEU A 431 9.54 9.45 -18.07
C LEU A 431 10.04 9.96 -19.43
N PHE A 432 10.98 10.89 -19.44
CA PHE A 432 11.61 11.38 -20.67
C PHE A 432 12.34 10.25 -21.43
N PHE A 433 13.08 9.40 -20.71
CA PHE A 433 13.78 8.28 -21.32
C PHE A 433 12.82 7.19 -21.83
N ALA A 434 11.77 6.87 -21.06
CA ALA A 434 10.71 5.96 -21.52
C ALA A 434 10.02 6.48 -22.80
N ALA A 435 9.70 7.79 -22.83
CA ALA A 435 9.07 8.43 -23.99
C ALA A 435 9.95 8.42 -25.24
N LYS A 436 11.29 8.57 -25.07
CA LYS A 436 12.24 8.54 -26.19
C LYS A 436 12.30 7.16 -26.84
N LEU A 437 12.30 6.10 -26.04
CA LEU A 437 12.33 4.71 -26.51
C LEU A 437 11.04 4.36 -27.25
N ARG A 438 9.88 4.70 -26.69
CA ARG A 438 8.58 4.48 -27.30
C ARG A 438 8.41 5.15 -28.68
N LYS A 439 8.97 6.35 -28.87
CA LYS A 439 8.97 7.05 -30.19
C LYS A 439 9.89 6.40 -31.21
N GLY A 440 10.94 5.71 -30.77
CA GLY A 440 11.88 5.00 -31.62
C GLY A 440 11.31 3.73 -32.29
N GLU A 441 10.33 3.09 -31.60
CA GLU A 441 9.67 1.87 -32.10
C GLU A 441 8.50 2.17 -33.03
N THR A 442 7.99 3.41 -33.04
CA THR A 442 6.88 3.85 -33.91
C THR A 442 7.36 4.41 -35.28
N LYS A 443 8.65 4.40 -35.55
CA LYS A 443 9.26 4.71 -36.83
C LYS A 443 9.77 3.44 -37.48
#